data_d63da06eda75c366c7a99434519e80b9
#
_entry.id   d63da06eda75c366c7a99434519e80b9
#
_cell.length_a   1.000
_cell.length_b   1.000
_cell.length_c   1.000
_cell.angle_alpha   90.00
_cell.angle_beta   90.00
_cell.angle_gamma   90.00
#
_symmetry.space_group_name_H-M   'P 1'
#
loop_
_entity.id
_entity.type
_entity.pdbx_description
1 polymer ?
#
loop_
_entity_poly.entity_id
_entity_poly.type
_entity_poly.pdbx_seq_one_letter_code
_entity_poly.pdbx_strand_id
1 'polypeptide(L)'
;MHPRVEITVDGVPVAGQFYERLISVTVTDEEGLKSDTVDIELNDGPPNFLALPRKGAVISVKMGYGNNLVSKGQFTADKISLDCLPYKMSISGKAADLRSGKLKERQERAWDKATLGDLISEIAGESGLTPAVDAEMAEHRYEWIGQQDETNIHFLRRLADRHNALFAIKQGRLLFARRGSGLSASGASLGSIILTPSVIKTGTLKVDINDRTKYSKVVSYYQDADKAQRVEVEADADADGDSVYRIPEAFSSPAEADKAARAKAKELARGEGAVSVTVLGDADIEAGLPLLFADVRPGLDGVPYIIKTARSKYTKSSGFEVEVSGRLYDGKSATEGEGVGKSDGGGSSDAGGKVAPNSAPGTPATPSAFLTPRRYGRTDEN
;
A
#
# COMPACT_ATOMS: atom_id res chain seq x y z
N MET A 1 15.99 -25.08 4.64
CA MET A 1 16.08 -24.47 3.28
C MET A 1 17.13 -23.35 3.34
N HIS A 2 17.97 -23.21 2.29
CA HIS A 2 18.98 -22.15 2.26
C HIS A 2 18.40 -20.91 1.56
N PRO A 3 18.48 -19.72 2.19
CA PRO A 3 18.09 -18.48 1.56
C PRO A 3 19.03 -18.16 0.39
N ARG A 4 18.47 -17.64 -0.69
CA ARG A 4 19.20 -17.35 -1.91
C ARG A 4 18.75 -16.02 -2.50
N VAL A 5 19.69 -15.29 -3.06
CA VAL A 5 19.45 -14.07 -3.86
C VAL A 5 20.06 -14.27 -5.25
N GLU A 6 19.38 -13.80 -6.27
CA GLU A 6 19.85 -13.76 -7.65
C GLU A 6 19.78 -12.32 -8.16
N ILE A 7 20.90 -11.85 -8.70
CA ILE A 7 21.04 -10.49 -9.19
C ILE A 7 21.48 -10.55 -10.65
N THR A 8 20.83 -9.75 -11.49
CA THR A 8 21.27 -9.51 -12.86
C THR A 8 21.52 -8.02 -13.07
N VAL A 9 22.51 -7.71 -13.88
CA VAL A 9 22.84 -6.33 -14.28
C VAL A 9 22.74 -6.24 -15.80
N ASP A 10 21.89 -5.34 -16.31
CA ASP A 10 21.59 -5.22 -17.74
C ASP A 10 21.19 -6.56 -18.39
N GLY A 11 20.44 -7.40 -17.64
CA GLY A 11 20.00 -8.72 -18.08
C GLY A 11 21.03 -9.84 -17.94
N VAL A 12 22.25 -9.54 -17.55
CA VAL A 12 23.33 -10.53 -17.40
C VAL A 12 23.48 -10.92 -15.92
N PRO A 13 23.43 -12.23 -15.58
CA PRO A 13 23.67 -12.67 -14.22
C PRO A 13 25.06 -12.27 -13.73
N VAL A 14 25.16 -11.79 -12.49
CA VAL A 14 26.44 -11.43 -11.90
C VAL A 14 27.27 -12.68 -11.59
N ALA A 15 28.60 -12.57 -11.70
CA ALA A 15 29.53 -13.68 -11.52
C ALA A 15 29.63 -14.12 -10.05
N GLY A 16 30.14 -15.34 -9.81
CA GLY A 16 30.33 -15.92 -8.48
C GLY A 16 31.14 -15.07 -7.52
N GLN A 17 32.19 -14.39 -8.00
CA GLN A 17 33.00 -13.44 -7.22
C GLN A 17 32.17 -12.29 -6.62
N PHE A 18 31.10 -11.86 -7.27
CA PHE A 18 30.17 -10.88 -6.71
C PHE A 18 29.52 -11.42 -5.44
N TYR A 19 29.02 -12.66 -5.49
CA TYR A 19 28.36 -13.28 -4.33
C TYR A 19 29.35 -13.56 -3.19
N GLU A 20 30.62 -13.87 -3.51
CA GLU A 20 31.66 -14.04 -2.48
C GLU A 20 31.90 -12.76 -1.69
N ARG A 21 31.77 -11.62 -2.34
CA ARG A 21 31.99 -10.28 -1.77
C ARG A 21 30.72 -9.62 -1.24
N LEU A 22 29.55 -10.20 -1.51
CA LEU A 22 28.27 -9.67 -1.08
C LEU A 22 28.19 -9.62 0.44
N ILE A 23 27.89 -8.44 0.99
CA ILE A 23 27.59 -8.21 2.41
C ILE A 23 26.10 -8.28 2.61
N SER A 24 25.34 -7.45 1.90
CA SER A 24 23.89 -7.39 1.98
C SER A 24 23.24 -6.96 0.68
N VAL A 25 22.00 -7.42 0.49
CA VAL A 25 21.05 -6.88 -0.49
C VAL A 25 19.79 -6.54 0.24
N THR A 26 19.33 -5.31 0.10
CA THR A 26 18.08 -4.84 0.68
C THR A 26 17.20 -4.29 -0.43
N VAL A 27 15.99 -4.80 -0.55
CA VAL A 27 14.94 -4.26 -1.41
C VAL A 27 13.85 -3.71 -0.52
N THR A 28 13.54 -2.43 -0.68
CA THR A 28 12.46 -1.77 0.04
C THR A 28 11.32 -1.54 -0.92
N ASP A 29 10.20 -2.18 -0.65
CA ASP A 29 8.93 -2.01 -1.33
C ASP A 29 8.05 -1.08 -0.50
N GLU A 30 7.57 0.00 -1.10
CA GLU A 30 6.78 1.06 -0.45
C GLU A 30 5.35 1.09 -1.01
N GLU A 31 4.38 1.28 -0.13
CA GLU A 31 3.01 1.51 -0.56
C GLU A 31 2.89 2.89 -1.24
N GLY A 32 2.34 2.92 -2.44
CA GLY A 32 2.02 4.16 -3.14
C GLY A 32 3.15 4.72 -4.00
N LEU A 33 3.35 6.04 -3.92
CA LEU A 33 4.21 6.80 -4.83
C LEU A 33 5.69 6.82 -4.50
N LYS A 34 6.06 6.36 -3.34
CA LYS A 34 7.47 6.22 -3.06
C LYS A 34 8.04 5.15 -3.96
N SER A 35 9.14 5.49 -4.63
CA SER A 35 9.84 4.51 -5.47
C SER A 35 10.39 3.38 -4.60
N ASP A 36 10.15 2.17 -5.03
CA ASP A 36 10.87 1.03 -4.50
C ASP A 36 12.38 1.23 -4.71
N THR A 37 13.16 0.79 -3.76
CA THR A 37 14.61 0.97 -3.79
C THR A 37 15.34 -0.35 -3.61
N VAL A 38 16.55 -0.42 -4.16
CA VAL A 38 17.52 -1.47 -3.89
C VAL A 38 18.81 -0.87 -3.34
N ASP A 39 19.33 -1.48 -2.31
CA ASP A 39 20.65 -1.18 -1.75
C ASP A 39 21.48 -2.46 -1.70
N ILE A 40 22.65 -2.47 -2.33
CA ILE A 40 23.58 -3.59 -2.40
C ILE A 40 24.89 -3.15 -1.77
N GLU A 41 25.38 -3.90 -0.80
CA GLU A 41 26.66 -3.67 -0.16
C GLU A 41 27.63 -4.81 -0.45
N LEU A 42 28.83 -4.46 -0.86
CA LEU A 42 29.89 -5.36 -1.27
C LEU A 42 31.19 -5.03 -0.54
N ASN A 43 31.94 -6.05 -0.15
CA ASN A 43 33.33 -5.87 0.27
C ASN A 43 34.21 -5.64 -0.97
N ASP A 44 34.81 -4.47 -1.09
CA ASP A 44 35.61 -4.06 -2.23
C ASP A 44 37.09 -3.86 -1.85
N GLY A 45 37.67 -4.79 -1.11
CA GLY A 45 39.03 -4.73 -0.65
C GLY A 45 40.05 -5.39 -1.58
N PRO A 46 41.36 -5.07 -1.37
CA PRO A 46 42.44 -5.69 -2.10
C PRO A 46 42.47 -7.21 -1.89
N PRO A 47 43.19 -8.00 -2.77
CA PRO A 47 44.03 -7.48 -3.87
C PRO A 47 43.23 -7.15 -5.15
N ASN A 48 41.98 -7.62 -5.30
CA ASN A 48 41.21 -7.48 -6.53
C ASN A 48 39.97 -6.64 -6.26
N PHE A 49 39.97 -5.38 -6.65
CA PHE A 49 38.83 -4.50 -6.57
C PHE A 49 37.75 -4.89 -7.58
N LEU A 50 36.48 -4.66 -7.25
CA LEU A 50 35.35 -4.90 -8.14
C LEU A 50 35.28 -3.83 -9.24
N ALA A 51 34.87 -4.23 -10.43
CA ALA A 51 34.53 -3.27 -11.48
C ALA A 51 33.32 -2.42 -11.09
N LEU A 52 33.43 -1.11 -11.30
CA LEU A 52 32.31 -0.19 -11.04
C LEU A 52 31.19 -0.41 -12.06
N PRO A 53 29.96 -0.65 -11.64
CA PRO A 53 28.84 -0.68 -12.54
C PRO A 53 28.64 0.71 -13.17
N ARG A 54 28.16 0.74 -14.41
CA ARG A 54 27.84 2.03 -15.03
C ARG A 54 26.61 2.66 -14.36
N LYS A 55 26.61 3.99 -14.25
CA LYS A 55 25.41 4.72 -13.82
C LYS A 55 24.26 4.45 -14.81
N GLY A 56 23.09 4.16 -14.28
CA GLY A 56 21.93 3.83 -15.09
C GLY A 56 21.84 2.37 -15.52
N ALA A 57 22.73 1.49 -15.06
CA ALA A 57 22.57 0.05 -15.24
C ALA A 57 21.26 -0.44 -14.61
N VAL A 58 20.59 -1.37 -15.28
CA VAL A 58 19.35 -1.98 -14.79
C VAL A 58 19.70 -3.18 -13.93
N ILE A 59 19.31 -3.14 -12.66
CA ILE A 59 19.54 -4.19 -11.68
C ILE A 59 18.21 -4.91 -11.43
N SER A 60 18.16 -6.23 -11.68
CA SER A 60 17.00 -7.06 -11.29
C SER A 60 17.39 -7.92 -10.09
N VAL A 61 16.50 -8.03 -9.13
CA VAL A 61 16.72 -8.79 -7.90
C VAL A 61 15.62 -9.82 -7.72
N LYS A 62 16.01 -11.07 -7.43
CA LYS A 62 15.12 -12.14 -6.98
C LYS A 62 15.59 -12.66 -5.63
N MET A 63 14.68 -12.93 -4.72
CA MET A 63 14.95 -13.47 -3.39
C MET A 63 14.03 -14.64 -3.07
N GLY A 64 14.49 -15.56 -2.25
CA GLY A 64 13.70 -16.71 -1.82
C GLY A 64 14.55 -17.84 -1.24
N TYR A 65 14.08 -19.06 -1.38
CA TYR A 65 14.75 -20.26 -0.86
C TYR A 65 14.92 -21.32 -1.95
N GLY A 66 16.12 -21.88 -2.01
CA GLY A 66 16.45 -22.93 -2.99
C GLY A 66 16.21 -22.45 -4.42
N ASN A 67 15.30 -23.12 -5.14
CA ASN A 67 14.93 -22.77 -6.52
C ASN A 67 13.67 -21.92 -6.62
N ASN A 68 12.98 -21.67 -5.51
CA ASN A 68 11.79 -20.81 -5.48
C ASN A 68 12.22 -19.36 -5.18
N LEU A 69 12.55 -18.64 -6.25
CA LEU A 69 12.94 -17.22 -6.19
C LEU A 69 11.85 -16.34 -6.77
N VAL A 70 11.40 -15.38 -5.98
CA VAL A 70 10.41 -14.38 -6.37
C VAL A 70 11.11 -13.11 -6.80
N SER A 71 10.65 -12.50 -7.90
CA SER A 71 11.18 -11.21 -8.37
C SER A 71 10.81 -10.09 -7.39
N LYS A 72 11.80 -9.33 -6.96
CA LYS A 72 11.63 -8.14 -6.12
C LYS A 72 11.67 -6.83 -6.90
N GLY A 73 11.71 -6.91 -8.22
CA GLY A 73 11.64 -5.75 -9.09
C GLY A 73 12.90 -5.50 -9.90
N GLN A 74 12.81 -4.43 -10.71
CA GLN A 74 13.90 -3.90 -11.51
C GLN A 74 14.21 -2.47 -11.07
N PHE A 75 15.48 -2.18 -10.90
CA PHE A 75 15.97 -0.92 -10.36
C PHE A 75 17.02 -0.33 -11.30
N THR A 76 17.10 0.97 -11.34
CA THR A 76 18.19 1.64 -12.03
C THR A 76 19.20 2.15 -11.04
N ALA A 77 20.47 1.74 -11.19
CA ALA A 77 21.58 2.23 -10.39
C ALA A 77 21.71 3.75 -10.55
N ASP A 78 21.45 4.51 -9.49
CA ASP A 78 21.54 5.97 -9.49
C ASP A 78 22.72 6.49 -8.66
N LYS A 79 23.14 5.74 -7.64
CA LYS A 79 24.26 6.11 -6.78
C LYS A 79 25.19 4.93 -6.53
N ILE A 80 26.49 5.18 -6.71
CA ILE A 80 27.56 4.27 -6.31
C ILE A 80 28.46 5.03 -5.34
N SER A 81 28.69 4.45 -4.17
CA SER A 81 29.58 5.00 -3.14
C SER A 81 30.69 4.01 -2.82
N LEU A 82 31.88 4.51 -2.67
CA LEU A 82 33.05 3.75 -2.28
C LEU A 82 33.56 4.28 -0.94
N ASP A 83 33.67 3.40 0.04
CA ASP A 83 34.32 3.69 1.31
C ASP A 83 35.67 3.01 1.30
N CYS A 84 36.68 3.70 1.82
CA CYS A 84 38.04 3.18 1.94
C CYS A 84 38.43 3.11 3.42
N LEU A 85 38.89 1.94 3.86
CA LEU A 85 39.31 1.63 5.24
C LEU A 85 38.19 1.75 6.29
N PRO A 86 37.23 0.79 6.32
CA PRO A 86 37.19 -0.47 5.56
C PRO A 86 36.70 -0.27 4.13
N TYR A 87 37.19 -1.11 3.21
CA TYR A 87 36.79 -1.06 1.82
C TYR A 87 35.38 -1.62 1.62
N LYS A 88 34.47 -0.80 1.12
CA LYS A 88 33.10 -1.16 0.85
C LYS A 88 32.59 -0.42 -0.39
N MET A 89 31.89 -1.14 -1.26
CA MET A 89 31.12 -0.57 -2.35
C MET A 89 29.64 -0.66 -2.01
N SER A 90 28.95 0.46 -2.10
CA SER A 90 27.49 0.53 -1.94
C SER A 90 26.85 1.00 -3.24
N ILE A 91 25.90 0.23 -3.75
CA ILE A 91 25.15 0.52 -4.97
C ILE A 91 23.70 0.71 -4.57
N SER A 92 23.17 1.91 -4.79
CA SER A 92 21.75 2.22 -4.58
C SER A 92 21.06 2.46 -5.90
N GLY A 93 19.84 1.94 -6.01
CA GLY A 93 19.00 2.09 -7.19
C GLY A 93 17.54 2.35 -6.82
N LYS A 94 16.82 2.96 -7.74
CA LYS A 94 15.38 3.20 -7.63
C LYS A 94 14.63 2.47 -8.72
N ALA A 95 13.37 2.11 -8.45
CA ALA A 95 12.53 1.48 -9.46
C ALA A 95 12.60 2.21 -10.80
N ALA A 96 12.78 1.44 -11.86
CA ALA A 96 13.04 1.97 -13.20
C ALA A 96 11.87 2.78 -13.77
N ASP A 97 10.66 2.53 -13.27
CA ASP A 97 9.40 3.00 -13.85
C ASP A 97 9.14 4.51 -13.70
N LEU A 98 9.82 5.20 -12.77
CA LEU A 98 9.62 6.63 -12.51
C LEU A 98 10.53 7.56 -13.35
N ARG A 99 11.18 7.06 -14.39
CA ARG A 99 12.09 7.85 -15.23
C ARG A 99 11.41 8.64 -16.34
N SER A 100 10.16 8.36 -16.66
CA SER A 100 9.43 9.11 -17.70
C SER A 100 9.46 10.60 -17.39
N GLY A 101 10.07 11.38 -18.29
CA GLY A 101 10.10 12.85 -18.18
C GLY A 101 8.70 13.43 -18.15
N LYS A 102 7.79 12.88 -18.94
CA LYS A 102 6.40 13.33 -19.03
C LYS A 102 5.60 13.25 -17.74
N LEU A 103 5.91 12.30 -16.86
CA LEU A 103 5.28 12.21 -15.54
C LEU A 103 5.66 13.38 -14.62
N LYS A 104 6.84 14.00 -14.87
CA LYS A 104 7.42 15.07 -14.05
C LYS A 104 7.28 16.44 -14.69
N GLU A 105 6.83 16.51 -15.92
CA GLU A 105 6.52 17.79 -16.58
C GLU A 105 5.28 18.40 -15.96
N ARG A 106 5.32 19.70 -15.73
CA ARG A 106 4.15 20.47 -15.31
C ARG A 106 3.21 20.64 -16.50
N GLN A 107 1.94 20.44 -16.26
CA GLN A 107 0.89 20.54 -17.26
C GLN A 107 -0.17 21.52 -16.76
N GLU A 108 -0.77 22.24 -17.72
CA GLU A 108 -1.94 23.06 -17.50
C GLU A 108 -3.02 22.63 -18.48
N ARG A 109 -4.00 21.88 -18.00
CA ARG A 109 -5.10 21.35 -18.79
C ARG A 109 -6.32 21.06 -17.93
N ALA A 110 -7.46 20.89 -18.58
CA ALA A 110 -8.71 20.58 -17.93
C ALA A 110 -9.47 19.50 -18.73
N TRP A 111 -10.31 18.78 -18.03
CA TRP A 111 -11.22 17.80 -18.62
C TRP A 111 -12.65 18.12 -18.22
N ASP A 112 -13.54 18.09 -19.20
CA ASP A 112 -14.97 18.29 -19.04
C ASP A 112 -15.68 16.95 -19.22
N LYS A 113 -16.58 16.60 -18.30
CA LYS A 113 -17.42 15.39 -18.32
C LYS A 113 -16.64 14.09 -18.54
N ALA A 114 -15.41 14.02 -18.05
CA ALA A 114 -14.54 12.87 -18.18
C ALA A 114 -14.68 11.90 -17.01
N THR A 115 -14.43 10.62 -17.24
CA THR A 115 -14.34 9.64 -16.16
C THR A 115 -12.93 9.59 -15.58
N LEU A 116 -12.81 9.13 -14.33
CA LEU A 116 -11.51 8.92 -13.71
C LEU A 116 -10.68 7.92 -14.52
N GLY A 117 -11.31 6.87 -15.07
CA GLY A 117 -10.65 5.88 -15.93
C GLY A 117 -10.08 6.50 -17.19
N ASP A 118 -10.81 7.41 -17.85
CA ASP A 118 -10.33 8.12 -19.05
C ASP A 118 -9.10 8.97 -18.72
N LEU A 119 -9.15 9.76 -17.65
CA LEU A 119 -8.06 10.61 -17.21
C LEU A 119 -6.77 9.81 -16.93
N ILE A 120 -6.91 8.71 -16.20
CA ILE A 120 -5.77 7.86 -15.85
C ILE A 120 -5.21 7.18 -17.09
N SER A 121 -6.08 6.71 -18.01
CA SER A 121 -5.67 6.05 -19.24
C SER A 121 -4.93 7.00 -20.19
N GLU A 122 -5.38 8.24 -20.31
CA GLU A 122 -4.72 9.29 -21.09
C GLU A 122 -3.31 9.56 -20.54
N ILE A 123 -3.19 9.83 -19.22
CA ILE A 123 -1.91 10.14 -18.59
C ILE A 123 -0.95 8.95 -18.66
N ALA A 124 -1.46 7.73 -18.48
CA ALA A 124 -0.65 6.51 -18.60
C ALA A 124 -0.12 6.36 -20.04
N GLY A 125 -0.98 6.52 -21.05
CA GLY A 125 -0.60 6.44 -22.46
C GLY A 125 0.47 7.46 -22.84
N GLU A 126 0.33 8.73 -22.42
CA GLU A 126 1.33 9.79 -22.63
C GLU A 126 2.70 9.43 -22.03
N SER A 127 2.68 8.70 -20.94
CA SER A 127 3.88 8.31 -20.18
C SER A 127 4.45 6.95 -20.61
N GLY A 128 3.83 6.28 -21.58
CA GLY A 128 4.24 4.95 -22.03
C GLY A 128 3.95 3.84 -21.04
N LEU A 129 2.97 4.06 -20.14
CA LEU A 129 2.56 3.10 -19.11
C LEU A 129 1.24 2.44 -19.49
N THR A 130 1.04 1.21 -19.00
CA THR A 130 -0.24 0.52 -19.12
C THR A 130 -1.13 0.88 -17.92
N PRO A 131 -2.34 1.43 -18.11
CA PRO A 131 -3.24 1.75 -17.02
C PRO A 131 -3.80 0.47 -16.37
N ALA A 132 -3.92 0.47 -15.05
CA ALA A 132 -4.59 -0.56 -14.27
C ALA A 132 -5.41 0.14 -13.17
N VAL A 133 -6.68 0.38 -13.48
CA VAL A 133 -7.62 1.15 -12.65
C VAL A 133 -8.68 0.21 -12.11
N ASP A 134 -9.01 0.36 -10.82
CA ASP A 134 -10.16 -0.33 -10.23
C ASP A 134 -11.44 0.04 -11.00
N ALA A 135 -12.22 -0.97 -11.42
CA ALA A 135 -13.35 -0.79 -12.33
C ALA A 135 -14.42 0.16 -11.78
N GLU A 136 -14.75 0.05 -10.50
CA GLU A 136 -15.75 0.89 -9.86
C GLU A 136 -15.27 2.35 -9.73
N MET A 137 -13.98 2.52 -9.44
CA MET A 137 -13.39 3.87 -9.37
C MET A 137 -13.28 4.51 -10.75
N ALA A 138 -13.01 3.72 -11.80
CA ALA A 138 -12.89 4.19 -13.16
C ALA A 138 -14.17 4.87 -13.68
N GLU A 139 -15.34 4.42 -13.20
CA GLU A 139 -16.65 4.95 -13.59
C GLU A 139 -16.98 6.32 -12.98
N HIS A 140 -16.19 6.79 -12.00
CA HIS A 140 -16.44 8.08 -11.38
C HIS A 140 -16.31 9.22 -12.39
N ARG A 141 -17.35 10.02 -12.55
CA ARG A 141 -17.43 11.09 -13.52
C ARG A 141 -17.22 12.45 -12.86
N TYR A 142 -16.35 13.25 -13.46
CA TYR A 142 -16.17 14.66 -13.14
C TYR A 142 -16.92 15.53 -14.13
N GLU A 143 -17.69 16.50 -13.65
CA GLU A 143 -18.25 17.53 -14.52
C GLU A 143 -17.15 18.43 -15.07
N TRP A 144 -16.18 18.77 -14.24
CA TRP A 144 -14.98 19.50 -14.59
C TRP A 144 -13.85 19.18 -13.63
N ILE A 145 -12.66 19.00 -14.15
CA ILE A 145 -11.45 18.84 -13.34
C ILE A 145 -10.24 19.44 -14.06
N GLY A 146 -9.45 20.25 -13.33
CA GLY A 146 -8.24 20.89 -13.86
C GLY A 146 -6.96 20.34 -13.25
N GLN A 147 -5.94 20.26 -14.08
CA GLN A 147 -4.54 20.15 -13.72
C GLN A 147 -3.93 21.55 -13.92
N GLN A 148 -3.57 22.23 -12.82
CA GLN A 148 -3.15 23.63 -12.83
C GLN A 148 -1.68 23.73 -12.45
N ASP A 149 -0.80 23.87 -13.44
CA ASP A 149 0.66 23.96 -13.27
C ASP A 149 1.23 22.89 -12.31
N GLU A 150 0.70 21.70 -12.36
CA GLU A 150 1.14 20.56 -11.56
C GLU A 150 1.63 19.40 -12.44
N THR A 151 2.54 18.59 -11.90
CA THR A 151 3.03 17.39 -12.62
C THR A 151 1.95 16.30 -12.66
N ASN A 152 2.03 15.41 -13.65
CA ASN A 152 1.12 14.26 -13.73
C ASN A 152 1.13 13.41 -12.44
N ILE A 153 2.31 13.24 -11.82
CA ILE A 153 2.45 12.53 -10.55
C ILE A 153 1.66 13.26 -9.45
N HIS A 154 1.80 14.58 -9.35
CA HIS A 154 1.12 15.36 -8.32
C HIS A 154 -0.39 15.37 -8.52
N PHE A 155 -0.84 15.53 -9.75
CA PHE A 155 -2.25 15.45 -10.13
C PHE A 155 -2.89 14.09 -9.77
N LEU A 156 -2.25 12.98 -10.20
CA LEU A 156 -2.74 11.64 -9.89
C LEU A 156 -2.74 11.35 -8.39
N ARG A 157 -1.74 11.87 -7.65
CA ARG A 157 -1.72 11.75 -6.19
C ARG A 157 -2.90 12.49 -5.55
N ARG A 158 -3.16 13.71 -5.98
CA ARG A 158 -4.31 14.50 -5.51
C ARG A 158 -5.63 13.77 -5.78
N LEU A 159 -5.78 13.14 -6.96
CA LEU A 159 -6.93 12.30 -7.26
C LEU A 159 -6.99 11.06 -6.36
N ALA A 160 -5.86 10.38 -6.15
CA ALA A 160 -5.81 9.22 -5.28
C ALA A 160 -6.22 9.55 -3.84
N ASP A 161 -5.74 10.68 -3.31
CA ASP A 161 -6.11 11.12 -1.96
C ASP A 161 -7.61 11.46 -1.86
N ARG A 162 -8.21 12.09 -2.91
CA ARG A 162 -9.66 12.36 -2.98
C ARG A 162 -10.52 11.09 -2.98
N HIS A 163 -10.03 10.03 -3.62
CA HIS A 163 -10.75 8.76 -3.77
C HIS A 163 -10.37 7.72 -2.72
N ASN A 164 -9.52 8.07 -1.74
CA ASN A 164 -8.91 7.08 -0.84
C ASN A 164 -8.28 5.91 -1.62
N ALA A 165 -7.64 6.24 -2.72
CA ALA A 165 -7.01 5.28 -3.62
C ALA A 165 -5.51 5.12 -3.34
N LEU A 166 -4.99 3.98 -3.75
CA LEU A 166 -3.57 3.73 -3.93
C LEU A 166 -3.21 4.12 -5.37
N PHE A 167 -2.28 5.05 -5.51
CA PHE A 167 -1.62 5.33 -6.79
C PHE A 167 -0.18 4.85 -6.72
N ALA A 168 0.23 4.02 -7.65
CA ALA A 168 1.59 3.52 -7.76
C ALA A 168 1.97 3.29 -9.23
N ILE A 169 3.28 3.31 -9.51
CA ILE A 169 3.83 2.95 -10.80
C ILE A 169 4.80 1.79 -10.56
N LYS A 170 4.41 0.60 -11.05
CA LYS A 170 5.18 -0.63 -10.87
C LYS A 170 5.17 -1.46 -12.16
N GLN A 171 6.32 -1.96 -12.56
CA GLN A 171 6.49 -2.87 -13.70
C GLN A 171 5.87 -2.33 -15.01
N GLY A 172 6.09 -1.05 -15.32
CA GLY A 172 5.54 -0.41 -16.52
C GLY A 172 4.03 -0.16 -16.49
N ARG A 173 3.39 -0.30 -15.33
CA ARG A 173 1.95 -0.10 -15.15
C ARG A 173 1.67 1.06 -14.21
N LEU A 174 0.68 1.88 -14.55
CA LEU A 174 0.10 2.88 -13.67
C LEU A 174 -1.08 2.25 -12.93
N LEU A 175 -0.90 1.97 -11.64
CA LEU A 175 -1.89 1.36 -10.78
C LEU A 175 -2.72 2.44 -10.07
N PHE A 176 -4.04 2.30 -10.12
CA PHE A 176 -4.96 3.14 -9.36
C PHE A 176 -6.06 2.24 -8.78
N ALA A 177 -5.93 1.88 -7.52
CA ALA A 177 -6.76 0.89 -6.86
C ALA A 177 -7.26 1.39 -5.51
N ARG A 178 -8.30 0.75 -4.98
CA ARG A 178 -8.78 1.07 -3.63
C ARG A 178 -7.71 0.75 -2.59
N ARG A 179 -7.37 1.75 -1.78
CA ARG A 179 -6.37 1.60 -0.73
C ARG A 179 -6.88 0.65 0.35
N GLY A 180 -6.08 -0.35 0.67
CA GLY A 180 -6.38 -1.27 1.75
C GLY A 180 -7.48 -2.29 1.44
N SER A 181 -7.95 -2.43 0.20
CA SER A 181 -8.97 -3.42 -0.14
C SER A 181 -8.49 -4.86 -0.10
N GLY A 182 -7.18 -5.09 -0.11
CA GLY A 182 -6.62 -6.44 -0.32
C GLY A 182 -6.93 -7.00 -1.71
N LEU A 183 -7.36 -6.13 -2.63
CA LEU A 183 -7.68 -6.48 -4.01
C LEU A 183 -6.67 -5.85 -4.96
N SER A 184 -6.36 -6.55 -6.04
CA SER A 184 -5.64 -5.98 -7.17
C SER A 184 -6.52 -4.96 -7.91
N ALA A 185 -5.94 -4.17 -8.81
CA ALA A 185 -6.70 -3.26 -9.66
C ALA A 185 -7.76 -3.97 -10.55
N SER A 186 -7.59 -5.28 -10.80
CA SER A 186 -8.59 -6.11 -11.49
C SER A 186 -9.67 -6.69 -10.58
N GLY A 187 -9.66 -6.38 -9.27
CA GLY A 187 -10.60 -6.90 -8.29
C GLY A 187 -10.28 -8.31 -7.77
N ALA A 188 -9.17 -8.91 -8.18
CA ALA A 188 -8.76 -10.20 -7.64
C ALA A 188 -8.17 -10.04 -6.23
N SER A 189 -8.51 -10.98 -5.32
CA SER A 189 -7.95 -10.98 -3.97
C SER A 189 -6.42 -11.19 -4.02
N LEU A 190 -5.68 -10.31 -3.36
CA LEU A 190 -4.23 -10.44 -3.19
C LEU A 190 -3.85 -11.39 -2.05
N GLY A 191 -4.85 -11.89 -1.30
CA GLY A 191 -4.63 -12.67 -0.09
C GLY A 191 -4.25 -11.81 1.11
N SER A 192 -4.00 -12.44 2.23
CA SER A 192 -3.50 -11.78 3.45
C SER A 192 -2.29 -12.51 3.99
N ILE A 193 -1.38 -11.76 4.59
CA ILE A 193 -0.22 -12.30 5.31
C ILE A 193 -0.63 -12.54 6.76
N ILE A 194 -0.45 -13.78 7.25
CA ILE A 194 -0.71 -14.12 8.65
C ILE A 194 0.62 -14.40 9.32
N LEU A 195 0.95 -13.62 10.34
CA LEU A 195 2.17 -13.77 11.12
C LEU A 195 1.87 -14.47 12.46
N THR A 196 2.59 -15.55 12.71
CA THR A 196 2.57 -16.30 13.96
C THR A 196 3.89 -16.11 14.72
N PRO A 197 3.97 -16.39 16.02
CA PRO A 197 5.20 -16.27 16.79
C PRO A 197 6.40 -17.05 16.21
N SER A 198 6.13 -18.13 15.49
CA SER A 198 7.19 -18.98 14.91
C SER A 198 8.00 -18.31 13.81
N VAL A 199 7.42 -17.32 13.11
CA VAL A 199 8.08 -16.59 12.02
C VAL A 199 8.56 -15.20 12.46
N ILE A 200 8.12 -14.73 13.61
CA ILE A 200 8.49 -13.41 14.15
C ILE A 200 9.86 -13.50 14.83
N LYS A 201 10.77 -12.60 14.47
CA LYS A 201 12.06 -12.46 15.12
C LYS A 201 11.85 -11.84 16.52
N THR A 202 12.31 -12.54 17.55
CA THR A 202 12.13 -12.14 18.95
C THR A 202 12.61 -10.70 19.19
N GLY A 203 11.79 -9.92 19.90
CA GLY A 203 12.11 -8.55 20.30
C GLY A 203 11.91 -7.48 19.22
N THR A 204 11.38 -7.85 18.03
CA THR A 204 11.19 -6.89 16.93
C THR A 204 9.74 -6.42 16.76
N LEU A 205 8.77 -7.16 17.28
CA LEU A 205 7.37 -6.76 17.18
C LEU A 205 7.08 -5.57 18.10
N LYS A 206 6.65 -4.47 17.53
CA LYS A 206 6.19 -3.27 18.21
C LYS A 206 4.84 -2.87 17.66
N VAL A 207 3.94 -2.49 18.53
CA VAL A 207 2.61 -1.97 18.18
C VAL A 207 2.45 -0.64 18.90
N ASP A 208 2.22 0.40 18.13
CA ASP A 208 1.97 1.74 18.63
C ASP A 208 0.48 2.06 18.40
N ILE A 209 -0.22 2.40 19.47
CA ILE A 209 -1.61 2.85 19.43
C ILE A 209 -1.61 4.32 19.83
N ASN A 210 -2.03 5.18 18.91
CA ASN A 210 -2.04 6.62 19.10
C ASN A 210 -3.46 7.14 19.21
N ASP A 211 -3.76 7.82 20.29
CA ASP A 211 -5.06 8.46 20.55
C ASP A 211 -5.11 9.95 20.10
N ARG A 212 -4.03 10.43 19.49
CA ARG A 212 -3.84 11.87 19.21
C ARG A 212 -4.59 12.43 18.00
N THR A 213 -5.18 11.61 17.20
CA THR A 213 -5.80 12.00 15.91
C THR A 213 -7.29 11.69 15.83
N LYS A 214 -7.95 11.48 16.98
CA LYS A 214 -9.39 11.21 17.01
C LYS A 214 -10.18 12.46 16.69
N TYR A 215 -10.78 12.45 15.51
CA TYR A 215 -11.73 13.46 15.08
C TYR A 215 -13.12 12.85 15.07
N SER A 216 -14.09 13.54 15.66
CA SER A 216 -15.49 13.09 15.64
C SER A 216 -16.08 13.14 14.24
N LYS A 217 -15.69 14.16 13.48
CA LYS A 217 -16.21 14.41 12.14
C LYS A 217 -15.16 14.96 11.21
N VAL A 218 -15.36 14.73 9.92
CA VAL A 218 -14.67 15.40 8.84
C VAL A 218 -15.67 16.26 8.08
N VAL A 219 -15.35 17.54 7.92
CA VAL A 219 -16.18 18.49 7.18
C VAL A 219 -15.47 18.84 5.88
N SER A 220 -16.17 18.73 4.79
CA SER A 220 -15.80 19.20 3.47
C SER A 220 -16.78 20.24 2.97
N TYR A 221 -16.50 20.86 1.83
CA TYR A 221 -17.33 21.94 1.30
C TYR A 221 -17.49 21.80 -0.21
N TYR A 222 -18.67 22.15 -0.72
CA TYR A 222 -18.84 22.38 -2.14
C TYR A 222 -19.41 23.75 -2.42
N GLN A 223 -19.21 24.24 -3.62
CA GLN A 223 -19.77 25.52 -4.08
C GLN A 223 -21.09 25.23 -4.78
N ASP A 224 -22.21 25.66 -4.17
CA ASP A 224 -23.53 25.64 -4.81
C ASP A 224 -23.60 26.81 -5.79
N ALA A 225 -23.55 26.52 -7.09
CA ALA A 225 -23.52 27.53 -8.15
C ALA A 225 -24.85 28.31 -8.24
N ASP A 226 -25.99 27.65 -7.93
CA ASP A 226 -27.31 28.25 -8.03
C ASP A 226 -27.58 29.25 -6.90
N LYS A 227 -27.02 28.98 -5.72
CA LYS A 227 -27.19 29.81 -4.53
C LYS A 227 -26.00 30.73 -4.27
N ALA A 228 -24.91 30.60 -5.04
CA ALA A 228 -23.63 31.27 -4.82
C ALA A 228 -23.14 31.14 -3.35
N GLN A 229 -23.37 30.00 -2.73
CA GLN A 229 -23.05 29.71 -1.34
C GLN A 229 -22.11 28.50 -1.22
N ARG A 230 -21.28 28.53 -0.21
CA ARG A 230 -20.47 27.41 0.22
C ARG A 230 -21.29 26.54 1.17
N VAL A 231 -21.52 25.28 0.82
CA VAL A 231 -22.31 24.34 1.61
C VAL A 231 -21.39 23.30 2.25
N GLU A 232 -21.61 23.06 3.54
CA GLU A 232 -20.86 22.04 4.31
C GLU A 232 -21.45 20.65 4.08
N VAL A 233 -20.55 19.64 3.99
CA VAL A 233 -20.88 18.23 3.96
C VAL A 233 -20.07 17.56 5.05
N GLU A 234 -20.73 16.81 5.94
CA GLU A 234 -20.10 16.14 7.07
C GLU A 234 -20.03 14.62 6.84
N ALA A 235 -18.93 14.02 7.29
CA ALA A 235 -18.79 12.58 7.42
C ALA A 235 -18.34 12.24 8.84
N ASP A 236 -18.98 11.24 9.44
CA ASP A 236 -18.57 10.73 10.75
C ASP A 236 -17.21 10.05 10.64
N ALA A 237 -16.34 10.26 11.64
CA ALA A 237 -15.03 9.67 11.73
C ALA A 237 -14.96 8.69 12.91
N ASP A 238 -14.71 9.18 14.13
CA ASP A 238 -14.64 8.37 15.34
C ASP A 238 -15.64 8.91 16.38
N ALA A 239 -16.44 8.02 16.98
CA ALA A 239 -17.44 8.38 17.99
C ALA A 239 -16.83 8.99 19.27
N ASP A 240 -15.57 8.64 19.57
CA ASP A 240 -14.85 9.09 20.77
C ASP A 240 -13.98 10.34 20.52
N GLY A 241 -14.05 10.92 19.32
CA GLY A 241 -13.27 12.12 18.98
C GLY A 241 -13.94 13.40 19.46
N ASP A 242 -13.16 14.36 19.94
CA ASP A 242 -13.62 15.67 20.39
C ASP A 242 -13.47 16.79 19.35
N SER A 243 -12.74 16.52 18.29
CA SER A 243 -12.33 17.52 17.30
C SER A 243 -13.00 17.31 15.94
N VAL A 244 -13.13 18.38 15.17
CA VAL A 244 -13.63 18.34 13.79
C VAL A 244 -12.48 18.65 12.83
N TYR A 245 -12.22 17.74 11.89
CA TYR A 245 -11.28 17.99 10.81
C TYR A 245 -11.98 18.71 9.66
N ARG A 246 -11.41 19.82 9.19
CA ARG A 246 -11.96 20.58 8.06
C ARG A 246 -11.03 20.50 6.86
N ILE A 247 -11.55 20.00 5.73
CA ILE A 247 -10.82 19.98 4.47
C ILE A 247 -10.81 21.42 3.92
N PRO A 248 -9.64 22.04 3.69
CA PRO A 248 -9.58 23.44 3.30
C PRO A 248 -10.06 23.71 1.88
N GLU A 249 -10.05 22.71 1.00
CA GLU A 249 -10.47 22.84 -0.41
C GLU A 249 -11.98 22.75 -0.55
N ALA A 250 -12.56 23.53 -1.48
CA ALA A 250 -13.94 23.40 -1.91
C ALA A 250 -14.03 22.47 -3.12
N PHE A 251 -15.09 21.65 -3.16
CA PHE A 251 -15.36 20.72 -4.24
C PHE A 251 -16.42 21.29 -5.19
N SER A 252 -16.50 20.68 -6.39
CA SER A 252 -17.43 21.15 -7.42
C SER A 252 -18.86 20.62 -7.24
N SER A 253 -19.02 19.54 -6.48
CA SER A 253 -20.34 18.93 -6.27
C SER A 253 -20.49 18.35 -4.84
N PRO A 254 -21.75 18.17 -4.37
CA PRO A 254 -22.02 17.51 -3.09
C PRO A 254 -21.43 16.11 -3.01
N ALA A 255 -21.51 15.34 -4.10
CA ALA A 255 -21.02 13.96 -4.16
C ALA A 255 -19.50 13.88 -4.03
N GLU A 256 -18.77 14.82 -4.64
CA GLU A 256 -17.31 14.91 -4.47
C GLU A 256 -16.93 15.31 -3.05
N ALA A 257 -17.65 16.27 -2.46
CA ALA A 257 -17.41 16.71 -1.09
C ALA A 257 -17.64 15.56 -0.09
N ASP A 258 -18.74 14.82 -0.21
CA ASP A 258 -19.05 13.66 0.63
C ASP A 258 -17.97 12.57 0.49
N LYS A 259 -17.59 12.24 -0.73
CA LYS A 259 -16.55 11.23 -1.00
C LYS A 259 -15.20 11.63 -0.40
N ALA A 260 -14.82 12.91 -0.52
CA ALA A 260 -13.58 13.42 0.05
C ALA A 260 -13.62 13.40 1.60
N ALA A 261 -14.75 13.77 2.21
CA ALA A 261 -14.91 13.72 3.65
C ALA A 261 -14.78 12.30 4.19
N ARG A 262 -15.46 11.32 3.56
CA ARG A 262 -15.34 9.90 3.93
C ARG A 262 -13.94 9.34 3.69
N ALA A 263 -13.29 9.72 2.59
CA ALA A 263 -11.91 9.30 2.32
C ALA A 263 -10.95 9.78 3.41
N LYS A 264 -11.12 11.04 3.83
CA LYS A 264 -10.29 11.63 4.90
C LYS A 264 -10.58 11.03 6.27
N ALA A 265 -11.83 10.74 6.59
CA ALA A 265 -12.20 10.05 7.82
C ALA A 265 -11.51 8.66 7.91
N LYS A 266 -11.54 7.90 6.83
CA LYS A 266 -10.83 6.61 6.75
C LYS A 266 -9.30 6.74 6.85
N GLU A 267 -8.74 7.79 6.28
CA GLU A 267 -7.29 8.07 6.40
C GLU A 267 -6.90 8.36 7.85
N LEU A 268 -7.71 9.17 8.55
CA LEU A 268 -7.48 9.51 9.95
C LEU A 268 -7.57 8.27 10.84
N ALA A 269 -8.61 7.46 10.68
CA ALA A 269 -8.77 6.20 11.42
C ALA A 269 -7.57 5.24 11.25
N ARG A 270 -7.01 5.16 10.04
CA ARG A 270 -5.79 4.36 9.80
C ARG A 270 -4.54 4.88 10.52
N GLY A 271 -4.51 6.16 10.85
CA GLY A 271 -3.40 6.78 11.59
C GLY A 271 -3.34 6.42 13.07
N GLU A 272 -4.39 5.79 13.64
CA GLU A 272 -4.48 5.48 15.07
C GLU A 272 -3.60 4.34 15.52
N GLY A 273 -3.20 3.45 14.62
CA GLY A 273 -2.35 2.32 14.96
C GLY A 273 -1.27 2.02 13.93
N ALA A 274 -0.07 1.78 14.43
CA ALA A 274 1.06 1.35 13.62
C ALA A 274 1.66 0.06 14.19
N VAL A 275 2.20 -0.77 13.29
CA VAL A 275 2.91 -1.99 13.67
C VAL A 275 4.25 -2.04 12.94
N SER A 276 5.27 -2.52 13.63
CA SER A 276 6.55 -2.88 13.03
C SER A 276 7.02 -4.23 13.52
N VAL A 277 7.53 -5.07 12.62
CA VAL A 277 7.97 -6.42 12.93
C VAL A 277 9.01 -6.88 11.93
N THR A 278 9.98 -7.67 12.38
CA THR A 278 10.89 -8.40 11.50
C THR A 278 10.52 -9.88 11.55
N VAL A 279 10.40 -10.47 10.38
CA VAL A 279 10.06 -11.89 10.23
C VAL A 279 11.14 -12.63 9.47
N LEU A 280 11.16 -13.94 9.61
CA LEU A 280 11.93 -14.81 8.73
C LEU A 280 11.53 -14.52 7.29
N GLY A 281 12.49 -14.57 6.37
CA GLY A 281 12.29 -14.13 5.00
C GLY A 281 11.15 -14.88 4.32
N ASP A 282 10.19 -14.13 3.87
CA ASP A 282 9.11 -14.58 3.00
C ASP A 282 9.08 -13.63 1.80
N ALA A 283 9.28 -14.19 0.62
CA ALA A 283 9.37 -13.42 -0.60
C ALA A 283 8.00 -12.91 -1.10
N ASP A 284 6.91 -13.45 -0.59
CA ASP A 284 5.55 -13.04 -0.97
C ASP A 284 5.05 -11.83 -0.14
N ILE A 285 5.82 -11.38 0.85
CA ILE A 285 5.49 -10.17 1.62
C ILE A 285 5.81 -8.94 0.79
N GLU A 286 4.77 -8.16 0.48
CA GLU A 286 4.83 -6.93 -0.31
C GLU A 286 4.01 -5.80 0.34
N ALA A 287 4.36 -4.56 0.02
CA ALA A 287 3.59 -3.40 0.48
C ALA A 287 2.19 -3.37 -0.16
N GLY A 288 1.20 -2.90 0.61
CA GLY A 288 -0.20 -2.88 0.20
C GLY A 288 -1.00 -4.14 0.54
N LEU A 289 -0.34 -5.23 0.97
CA LEU A 289 -1.03 -6.45 1.40
C LEU A 289 -1.64 -6.29 2.79
N PRO A 290 -2.81 -6.93 3.04
CA PRO A 290 -3.35 -7.10 4.38
C PRO A 290 -2.43 -7.98 5.24
N LEU A 291 -2.26 -7.57 6.51
CA LEU A 291 -1.46 -8.23 7.52
C LEU A 291 -2.30 -8.53 8.75
N LEU A 292 -2.23 -9.74 9.22
CA LEU A 292 -2.91 -10.23 10.43
C LEU A 292 -1.90 -10.91 11.35
N PHE A 293 -2.15 -10.84 12.65
CA PHE A 293 -1.42 -11.61 13.65
C PHE A 293 -2.30 -12.74 14.16
N ALA A 294 -1.72 -13.90 14.44
CA ALA A 294 -2.39 -15.03 15.03
C ALA A 294 -1.51 -15.68 16.11
N ASP A 295 -2.12 -16.05 17.21
CA ASP A 295 -1.48 -16.71 18.37
C ASP A 295 -0.34 -15.89 18.99
N VAL A 296 -0.36 -14.54 18.85
CA VAL A 296 0.65 -13.64 19.41
C VAL A 296 0.21 -13.08 20.77
N ARG A 297 -0.94 -12.40 20.81
CA ARG A 297 -1.54 -11.91 22.06
C ARG A 297 -2.99 -11.43 21.88
N PRO A 298 -3.82 -11.51 22.92
CA PRO A 298 -5.15 -10.88 22.92
C PRO A 298 -5.06 -9.37 22.62
N GLY A 299 -5.98 -8.87 21.81
CA GLY A 299 -6.06 -7.47 21.40
C GLY A 299 -5.18 -7.09 20.20
N LEU A 300 -4.30 -7.98 19.75
CA LEU A 300 -3.54 -7.86 18.51
C LEU A 300 -4.00 -8.90 17.48
N ASP A 301 -4.29 -10.11 17.95
CA ASP A 301 -4.70 -11.22 17.10
C ASP A 301 -6.02 -10.91 16.38
N GLY A 302 -6.04 -11.13 15.06
CA GLY A 302 -7.19 -10.86 14.22
C GLY A 302 -7.42 -9.39 13.87
N VAL A 303 -6.64 -8.44 14.44
CA VAL A 303 -6.71 -7.03 14.05
C VAL A 303 -6.03 -6.86 12.70
N PRO A 304 -6.75 -6.34 11.67
CA PRO A 304 -6.19 -6.19 10.34
C PRO A 304 -5.32 -4.93 10.23
N TYR A 305 -4.16 -5.10 9.63
CA TYR A 305 -3.25 -4.02 9.23
C TYR A 305 -3.02 -4.06 7.73
N ILE A 306 -2.54 -2.95 7.16
CA ILE A 306 -2.01 -2.88 5.79
C ILE A 306 -0.51 -2.66 5.87
N ILE A 307 0.24 -3.43 5.11
CA ILE A 307 1.69 -3.29 4.99
C ILE A 307 1.99 -1.99 4.23
N LYS A 308 2.61 -1.04 4.92
CA LYS A 308 3.05 0.23 4.34
C LYS A 308 4.41 0.11 3.66
N THR A 309 5.32 -0.62 4.30
CA THR A 309 6.67 -0.85 3.81
C THR A 309 7.06 -2.30 4.08
N ALA A 310 7.55 -2.99 3.07
CA ALA A 310 8.15 -4.31 3.18
C ALA A 310 9.63 -4.21 2.76
N ARG A 311 10.53 -4.42 3.71
CA ARG A 311 11.98 -4.34 3.49
C ARG A 311 12.60 -5.72 3.52
N SER A 312 12.76 -6.31 2.34
CA SER A 312 13.39 -7.62 2.12
C SER A 312 14.91 -7.50 2.19
N LYS A 313 15.53 -8.11 3.18
CA LYS A 313 16.98 -8.04 3.41
C LYS A 313 17.61 -9.42 3.40
N TYR A 314 18.59 -9.59 2.55
CA TYR A 314 19.47 -10.75 2.53
C TYR A 314 20.86 -10.38 3.03
N THR A 315 21.40 -11.15 3.96
CA THR A 315 22.81 -11.06 4.38
C THR A 315 23.41 -12.47 4.47
N LYS A 316 24.71 -12.59 4.36
CA LYS A 316 25.37 -13.89 4.54
C LYS A 316 25.28 -14.41 5.98
N SER A 317 25.22 -13.52 6.96
CA SER A 317 25.25 -13.87 8.39
C SER A 317 23.88 -14.20 8.96
N SER A 318 22.84 -13.44 8.59
CA SER A 318 21.47 -13.63 9.12
C SER A 318 20.52 -14.28 8.12
N GLY A 319 20.94 -14.49 6.89
CA GLY A 319 20.10 -15.08 5.85
C GLY A 319 19.13 -14.07 5.27
N PHE A 320 17.87 -14.50 5.05
CA PHE A 320 16.81 -13.69 4.48
C PHE A 320 15.79 -13.34 5.55
N GLU A 321 15.58 -12.05 5.76
CA GLU A 321 14.63 -11.46 6.71
C GLU A 321 13.76 -10.42 5.99
N VAL A 322 12.53 -10.19 6.47
CA VAL A 322 11.66 -9.11 6.00
C VAL A 322 11.26 -8.23 7.18
N GLU A 323 11.62 -6.95 7.12
CA GLU A 323 11.14 -5.93 8.05
C GLU A 323 9.83 -5.36 7.48
N VAL A 324 8.76 -5.45 8.24
CA VAL A 324 7.43 -4.99 7.85
C VAL A 324 7.02 -3.83 8.73
N SER A 325 6.56 -2.74 8.13
CA SER A 325 5.81 -1.71 8.84
C SER A 325 4.39 -1.62 8.27
N GLY A 326 3.40 -1.52 9.13
CA GLY A 326 2.00 -1.48 8.77
C GLY A 326 1.23 -0.43 9.57
N ARG A 327 0.02 -0.16 9.12
CA ARG A 327 -0.96 0.70 9.79
C ARG A 327 -2.29 -0.01 9.83
N LEU A 328 -3.19 0.42 10.72
CA LEU A 328 -4.52 -0.15 10.81
C LEU A 328 -5.24 -0.12 9.45
N TYR A 329 -5.97 -1.19 9.21
CA TYR A 329 -6.89 -1.31 8.10
C TYR A 329 -8.27 -0.81 8.55
N ASP A 330 -9.00 -0.07 7.70
CA ASP A 330 -10.34 0.44 8.05
C ASP A 330 -11.43 -0.64 8.09
N GLY A 331 -11.07 -1.90 7.89
CA GLY A 331 -11.89 -3.10 8.10
C GLY A 331 -13.12 -3.24 7.23
N LYS A 332 -13.45 -2.27 6.39
CA LYS A 332 -14.57 -2.37 5.46
C LYS A 332 -14.07 -2.97 4.16
N SER A 333 -14.41 -4.24 3.94
CA SER A 333 -14.25 -4.84 2.62
C SER A 333 -15.12 -4.08 1.61
N ALA A 334 -14.67 -4.04 0.37
CA ALA A 334 -15.40 -3.40 -0.72
C ALA A 334 -16.81 -4.00 -1.01
N THR A 335 -17.13 -5.10 -0.36
CA THR A 335 -18.41 -5.81 -0.49
C THR A 335 -19.51 -5.34 0.46
N GLU A 336 -19.21 -4.47 1.45
CA GLU A 336 -20.23 -3.77 2.21
C GLU A 336 -20.53 -2.41 1.55
N GLY A 337 -20.70 -2.45 0.25
CA GLY A 337 -21.27 -1.38 -0.55
C GLY A 337 -22.77 -1.32 -0.34
N GLU A 338 -23.21 -0.12 0.01
CA GLU A 338 -24.52 0.44 -0.28
C GLU A 338 -25.71 -0.51 -0.11
N GLY A 339 -26.22 -0.58 1.11
CA GLY A 339 -27.62 -0.92 1.33
C GLY A 339 -28.47 0.07 0.53
N VAL A 340 -29.10 -0.46 -0.49
CA VAL A 340 -30.15 0.17 -1.29
C VAL A 340 -31.11 0.90 -0.37
N GLY A 341 -31.38 2.16 -0.68
CA GLY A 341 -32.27 3.03 0.04
C GLY A 341 -33.56 2.35 0.42
N LYS A 342 -33.91 2.42 1.69
CA LYS A 342 -35.26 2.16 2.15
C LYS A 342 -36.18 3.24 1.57
N SER A 343 -36.99 2.83 0.63
CA SER A 343 -38.18 3.56 0.25
C SER A 343 -39.12 3.60 1.47
N ASP A 344 -39.49 4.80 1.90
CA ASP A 344 -40.61 5.04 2.80
C ASP A 344 -41.89 4.43 2.23
N GLY A 345 -42.46 3.54 2.99
CA GLY A 345 -43.81 3.02 2.79
C GLY A 345 -44.47 2.82 4.14
N GLY A 346 -45.29 3.78 4.52
CA GLY A 346 -46.01 3.77 5.78
C GLY A 346 -47.00 2.59 5.94
N GLY A 347 -47.25 2.19 7.17
CA GLY A 347 -48.25 1.21 7.53
C GLY A 347 -48.25 0.86 9.01
N SER A 348 -49.14 1.47 9.74
CA SER A 348 -49.54 1.26 11.13
C SER A 348 -50.01 -0.17 11.42
N SER A 349 -49.65 -0.74 12.58
CA SER A 349 -50.59 -1.24 13.64
C SER A 349 -49.95 -2.33 14.51
N ASP A 350 -49.75 -2.04 15.75
CA ASP A 350 -50.34 -2.58 17.00
C ASP A 350 -50.12 -4.07 17.38
N ALA A 351 -49.85 -4.20 18.68
CA ALA A 351 -50.09 -5.28 19.63
C ALA A 351 -49.03 -6.35 19.95
N GLY A 352 -48.48 -6.18 21.12
CA GLY A 352 -48.68 -7.17 22.21
C GLY A 352 -47.69 -8.34 22.38
N GLY A 353 -46.81 -8.23 23.39
CA GLY A 353 -46.74 -9.34 24.31
C GLY A 353 -45.51 -10.23 24.38
N LYS A 354 -44.87 -10.12 25.52
CA LYS A 354 -44.18 -11.13 26.34
C LYS A 354 -42.69 -11.33 26.26
N VAL A 355 -42.13 -10.97 27.37
CA VAL A 355 -40.81 -11.33 27.93
C VAL A 355 -40.62 -12.82 28.12
N ALA A 356 -39.48 -13.36 27.85
CA ALA A 356 -38.83 -14.46 28.56
C ALA A 356 -37.35 -14.62 28.18
N PRO A 357 -36.53 -15.29 28.99
CA PRO A 357 -35.22 -14.82 29.34
C PRO A 357 -34.05 -15.71 28.83
N ASN A 358 -32.88 -15.15 28.92
CA ASN A 358 -31.58 -15.85 29.10
C ASN A 358 -31.17 -16.90 28.10
N SER A 359 -30.18 -16.59 27.32
CA SER A 359 -29.26 -17.60 26.80
C SER A 359 -27.83 -17.05 26.63
N ALA A 360 -26.94 -17.91 27.00
CA ALA A 360 -25.52 -17.92 27.20
C ALA A 360 -24.63 -17.16 26.16
N PRO A 361 -23.35 -16.92 26.49
CA PRO A 361 -22.43 -16.12 25.68
C PRO A 361 -22.20 -16.76 24.32
N GLY A 362 -22.40 -15.97 23.27
CA GLY A 362 -22.27 -16.38 21.90
C GLY A 362 -20.83 -16.74 21.54
N THR A 363 -20.71 -17.83 20.84
CA THR A 363 -19.54 -18.32 20.10
C THR A 363 -18.98 -17.19 19.21
N PRO A 364 -17.66 -17.01 19.12
CA PRO A 364 -17.09 -16.00 18.24
C PRO A 364 -17.46 -16.29 16.77
N ALA A 365 -17.88 -15.25 16.08
CA ALA A 365 -18.26 -15.31 14.68
C ALA A 365 -17.13 -15.88 13.82
N THR A 366 -17.46 -16.86 13.01
CA THR A 366 -16.58 -17.44 12.00
C THR A 366 -16.15 -16.34 11.00
N PRO A 367 -14.86 -16.22 10.64
CA PRO A 367 -14.44 -15.24 9.67
C PRO A 367 -15.13 -15.48 8.32
N SER A 368 -15.62 -14.42 7.74
CA SER A 368 -16.26 -14.38 6.44
C SER A 368 -15.41 -15.06 5.35
N ALA A 369 -16.07 -15.78 4.45
CA ALA A 369 -15.49 -16.64 3.41
C ALA A 369 -14.62 -15.94 2.33
N PHE A 370 -14.28 -14.67 2.52
CA PHE A 370 -13.49 -13.87 1.57
C PHE A 370 -11.99 -13.81 1.83
N LEU A 371 -11.53 -14.36 2.97
CA LEU A 371 -10.10 -14.45 3.27
C LEU A 371 -9.70 -15.92 3.19
N THR A 372 -9.18 -16.36 2.06
CA THR A 372 -8.50 -17.67 1.98
C THR A 372 -7.11 -17.48 2.60
N PRO A 373 -6.88 -17.90 3.85
CA PRO A 373 -5.58 -17.71 4.48
C PRO A 373 -4.57 -18.68 3.88
N ARG A 374 -3.45 -18.18 3.39
CA ARG A 374 -2.26 -18.98 3.25
C ARG A 374 -1.66 -19.17 4.66
N ARG A 375 -1.89 -20.34 5.26
CA ARG A 375 -1.22 -20.72 6.51
C ARG A 375 0.23 -21.08 6.16
N TYR A 376 1.17 -20.30 6.67
CA TYR A 376 2.58 -20.70 6.74
C TYR A 376 2.80 -21.43 8.08
N GLY A 377 2.66 -22.72 8.03
CA GLY A 377 3.09 -23.64 9.07
C GLY A 377 4.09 -24.61 8.45
N ARG A 378 5.17 -24.86 9.17
CA ARG A 378 6.15 -25.90 8.84
C ARG A 378 5.40 -27.21 8.62
N THR A 379 5.42 -27.75 7.41
CA THR A 379 5.13 -29.18 7.23
C THR A 379 6.35 -29.94 7.72
N ASP A 380 6.21 -30.53 8.89
CA ASP A 380 7.09 -31.61 9.33
C ASP A 380 6.77 -32.83 8.43
N GLU A 381 7.56 -33.01 7.41
CA GLU A 381 7.65 -34.32 6.75
C GLU A 381 8.92 -35.01 7.20
N ASN A 382 8.71 -36.28 7.66
CA ASN A 382 9.71 -37.27 8.02
C ASN A 382 10.86 -37.43 7.01
#